data_5ba4e907843cd83d1e30c2f99af74d8b
#
_entry.id   5ba4e907843cd83d1e30c2f99af74d8b
#
_cell.length_a   1.000
_cell.length_b   1.000
_cell.length_c   1.000
_cell.angle_alpha   90.00
_cell.angle_beta   90.00
_cell.angle_gamma   90.00
#
_symmetry.space_group_name_H-M   'P 1'
#
loop_
_entity.id
_entity.type
_entity.pdbx_description
1 polymer ?
#
loop_
_entity_poly.entity_id
_entity_poly.type
_entity_poly.pdbx_seq_one_letter_code
_entity_poly.pdbx_strand_id
1 'polypeptide(L)'
;MNRKVWLIGGTSDSATIANILVESNIPSIITVTTATAQALYGDRAKIVVGCMNLTEMRCFCQHNQIAVVVDASHPYATEVSHQAIAVTQQLNIAYLRYERTH
;
A
#
# COMPACT_ATOMS: atom_id res chain seq x y z
N MET A 1 -19.49 -5.27 -4.60
CA MET A 1 -18.40 -4.40 -5.03
C MET A 1 -17.29 -4.43 -4.02
N ASN A 2 -16.11 -4.85 -4.44
CA ASN A 2 -15.01 -5.13 -3.53
C ASN A 2 -13.98 -4.02 -3.56
N ARG A 3 -14.28 -2.93 -2.86
CA ARG A 3 -13.31 -1.88 -2.68
C ARG A 3 -12.21 -2.34 -1.75
N LYS A 4 -10.98 -2.00 -2.08
CA LYS A 4 -9.81 -2.49 -1.36
C LYS A 4 -8.96 -1.35 -0.84
N VAL A 5 -8.20 -1.67 0.19
CA VAL A 5 -7.14 -0.80 0.70
C VAL A 5 -5.84 -1.20 0.01
N TRP A 6 -5.10 -0.22 -0.47
CA TRP A 6 -3.73 -0.43 -0.92
C TRP A 6 -2.78 0.03 0.18
N LEU A 7 -2.06 -0.91 0.75
CA LEU A 7 -1.05 -0.62 1.77
C LEU A 7 0.33 -0.62 1.11
N ILE A 8 0.96 0.54 1.09
CA ILE A 8 2.34 0.66 0.61
C ILE A 8 3.23 0.26 1.79
N GLY A 9 3.87 -0.89 1.68
CA GLY A 9 4.54 -1.54 2.78
C GLY A 9 6.06 -1.52 2.69
N GLY A 10 6.66 -2.53 3.31
CA GLY A 10 8.09 -2.71 3.36
C GLY A 10 8.71 -2.39 4.71
N THR A 11 7.91 -2.04 5.70
CA THR A 11 8.36 -1.72 7.05
C THR A 11 7.69 -2.60 8.08
N SER A 12 8.27 -2.70 9.27
CA SER A 12 7.65 -3.44 10.36
C SER A 12 6.33 -2.81 10.79
N ASP A 13 6.21 -1.49 10.71
CA ASP A 13 4.95 -0.81 11.01
C ASP A 13 3.86 -1.19 10.02
N SER A 14 4.22 -1.33 8.73
CA SER A 14 3.26 -1.77 7.73
C SER A 14 2.79 -3.20 7.99
N ALA A 15 3.65 -4.06 8.54
CA ALA A 15 3.24 -5.42 8.89
C ALA A 15 2.18 -5.41 9.99
N THR A 16 2.31 -4.52 10.96
CA THR A 16 1.30 -4.36 12.00
C THR A 16 -0.03 -3.90 11.41
N ILE A 17 0.01 -2.93 10.50
CA ILE A 17 -1.20 -2.44 9.83
C ILE A 17 -1.82 -3.56 8.99
N ALA A 18 -1.01 -4.33 8.28
CA ALA A 18 -1.48 -5.45 7.47
C ALA A 18 -2.23 -6.47 8.31
N ASN A 19 -1.72 -6.80 9.50
CA ASN A 19 -2.38 -7.73 10.39
C ASN A 19 -3.74 -7.20 10.85
N ILE A 20 -3.83 -5.91 11.14
CA ILE A 20 -5.10 -5.29 11.51
C ILE A 20 -6.11 -5.43 10.37
N LEU A 21 -5.68 -5.14 9.14
CA LEU A 21 -6.56 -5.24 7.98
C LEU A 21 -7.06 -6.67 7.77
N VAL A 22 -6.15 -7.65 7.88
CA VAL A 22 -6.51 -9.06 7.69
C VAL A 22 -7.47 -9.52 8.78
N GLU A 23 -7.17 -9.21 10.04
CA GLU A 23 -8.01 -9.65 11.16
C GLU A 23 -9.37 -8.97 11.16
N SER A 24 -9.47 -7.77 10.58
CA SER A 24 -10.72 -7.04 10.46
C SER A 24 -11.50 -7.41 9.20
N ASN A 25 -10.99 -8.35 8.41
CA ASN A 25 -11.59 -8.79 7.14
C ASN A 25 -11.77 -7.64 6.15
N ILE A 26 -10.84 -6.70 6.15
CA ILE A 26 -10.84 -5.59 5.20
C ILE A 26 -10.04 -6.02 3.97
N PRO A 27 -10.66 -6.06 2.78
CA PRO A 27 -9.93 -6.42 1.57
C PRO A 27 -8.77 -5.46 1.33
N SER A 28 -7.57 -6.00 1.15
CA SER A 28 -6.38 -5.18 1.00
C SER A 28 -5.34 -5.85 0.14
N ILE A 29 -4.50 -5.01 -0.48
CA ILE A 29 -3.33 -5.47 -1.23
C ILE A 29 -2.14 -4.70 -0.69
N ILE A 30 -1.07 -5.43 -0.38
CA ILE A 30 0.16 -4.83 0.14
C ILE A 30 1.20 -4.87 -0.98
N THR A 31 1.85 -3.75 -1.24
CA THR A 31 2.96 -3.73 -2.19
C THR A 31 4.26 -3.48 -1.47
N VAL A 32 5.30 -4.21 -1.90
CA VAL A 32 6.66 -4.06 -1.39
C VAL A 32 7.60 -4.05 -2.58
N THR A 33 8.76 -3.43 -2.41
CA THR A 33 9.71 -3.29 -3.52
C THR A 33 10.64 -4.47 -3.67
N THR A 34 10.81 -5.29 -2.63
CA THR A 34 11.73 -6.43 -2.66
C THR A 34 11.05 -7.69 -2.16
N ALA A 35 11.48 -8.83 -2.67
CA ALA A 35 11.00 -10.13 -2.20
C ALA A 35 11.33 -10.37 -0.72
N THR A 36 12.45 -9.82 -0.25
CA THR A 36 12.87 -9.95 1.15
C THR A 36 11.84 -9.33 2.10
N ALA A 37 11.26 -8.19 1.71
CA ALA A 37 10.27 -7.52 2.53
C ALA A 37 8.99 -8.34 2.66
N GLN A 38 8.73 -9.26 1.73
CA GLN A 38 7.55 -10.12 1.78
C GLN A 38 7.52 -10.97 3.05
N ALA A 39 8.68 -11.30 3.60
CA ALA A 39 8.77 -12.12 4.82
C ALA A 39 8.20 -11.41 6.06
N LEU A 40 7.96 -10.11 6.00
CA LEU A 40 7.37 -9.36 7.10
C LEU A 40 5.90 -9.71 7.34
N TYR A 41 5.23 -10.30 6.35
CA TYR A 41 3.77 -10.48 6.37
C TYR A 41 3.41 -11.96 6.49
N GLY A 42 2.22 -12.21 7.06
CA GLY A 42 1.74 -13.58 7.20
C GLY A 42 1.14 -14.11 5.89
N ASP A 43 0.79 -15.40 5.92
CA ASP A 43 0.30 -16.11 4.74
C ASP A 43 -1.06 -15.60 4.23
N ARG A 44 -1.82 -14.94 5.10
CA ARG A 44 -3.16 -14.46 4.75
C ARG A 44 -3.13 -13.14 3.99
N ALA A 45 -2.00 -12.46 3.97
CA ALA A 45 -1.88 -11.17 3.29
C ALA A 45 -1.65 -11.36 1.80
N LYS A 46 -2.31 -10.54 0.99
CA LYS A 46 -2.07 -10.53 -0.46
C LYS A 46 -0.97 -9.51 -0.74
N ILE A 47 0.15 -9.99 -1.25
CA ILE A 47 1.35 -9.18 -1.43
C ILE A 47 1.76 -9.16 -2.89
N VAL A 48 2.08 -7.97 -3.39
CA VAL A 48 2.64 -7.78 -4.73
C VAL A 48 4.02 -7.19 -4.58
N VAL A 49 5.00 -7.85 -5.18
CA VAL A 49 6.41 -7.43 -5.14
C VAL A 49 6.76 -6.70 -6.43
N GLY A 50 7.39 -5.56 -6.32
CA GLY A 50 7.89 -4.81 -7.46
C GLY A 50 7.67 -3.32 -7.32
N CYS A 51 8.36 -2.55 -8.17
CA CYS A 51 8.20 -1.11 -8.23
C CYS A 51 7.23 -0.76 -9.36
N MET A 52 6.40 0.26 -9.12
CA MET A 52 5.48 0.76 -10.14
C MET A 52 5.82 2.20 -10.48
N ASN A 53 5.75 2.55 -11.75
CA ASN A 53 5.79 3.94 -12.15
C ASN A 53 4.40 4.57 -12.01
N LEU A 54 4.28 5.85 -12.33
CA LEU A 54 3.03 6.59 -12.16
C LEU A 54 1.87 5.97 -12.93
N THR A 55 2.11 5.60 -14.19
CA THR A 55 1.09 4.97 -15.05
C THR A 55 0.66 3.63 -14.49
N GLU A 56 1.61 2.82 -14.04
CA GLU A 56 1.32 1.51 -13.46
C GLU A 56 0.52 1.64 -12.17
N MET A 57 0.84 2.63 -11.32
CA MET A 57 0.07 2.88 -10.10
C MET A 57 -1.37 3.24 -10.41
N ARG A 58 -1.58 4.07 -11.43
CA ARG A 58 -2.93 4.45 -11.83
C ARG A 58 -3.72 3.23 -12.28
N CYS A 59 -3.12 2.39 -13.14
CA CYS A 59 -3.76 1.16 -13.58
C CYS A 59 -4.04 0.21 -12.43
N PHE A 60 -3.10 0.08 -11.51
CA PHE A 60 -3.24 -0.75 -10.33
C PHE A 60 -4.45 -0.32 -9.49
N CYS A 61 -4.57 0.98 -9.24
CA CYS A 61 -5.67 1.50 -8.44
C CYS A 61 -7.02 1.27 -9.11
N GLN A 62 -7.09 1.46 -10.42
CA GLN A 62 -8.33 1.26 -11.17
C GLN A 62 -8.68 -0.21 -11.29
N HIS A 63 -7.71 -1.04 -11.62
CA HIS A 63 -7.92 -2.47 -11.84
C HIS A 63 -8.35 -3.17 -10.54
N ASN A 64 -7.81 -2.75 -9.42
CA ASN A 64 -8.06 -3.39 -8.13
C ASN A 64 -9.13 -2.67 -7.30
N GLN A 65 -9.77 -1.66 -7.85
CA GLN A 65 -10.84 -0.93 -7.17
C GLN A 65 -10.38 -0.39 -5.80
N ILE A 66 -9.23 0.26 -5.80
CA ILE A 66 -8.67 0.82 -4.58
C ILE A 66 -9.52 2.02 -4.12
N ALA A 67 -9.96 1.97 -2.87
CA ALA A 67 -10.77 3.04 -2.28
C ALA A 67 -9.92 3.98 -1.42
N VAL A 68 -8.85 3.46 -0.83
CA VAL A 68 -7.96 4.25 0.01
C VAL A 68 -6.56 3.69 -0.07
N VAL A 69 -5.58 4.58 -0.04
CA VAL A 69 -4.16 4.21 0.01
C VAL A 69 -3.63 4.56 1.40
N VAL A 70 -3.04 3.56 2.06
CA VAL A 70 -2.33 3.77 3.32
C VAL A 70 -0.84 3.62 3.01
N ASP A 71 -0.11 4.71 3.12
CA ASP A 71 1.31 4.75 2.81
C ASP A 71 2.10 4.60 4.10
N ALA A 72 2.62 3.40 4.34
CA ALA A 72 3.47 3.11 5.49
C ALA A 72 4.88 2.79 5.05
N SER A 73 5.31 3.34 3.91
CA SER A 73 6.65 3.15 3.39
C SER A 73 7.68 3.87 4.27
N HIS A 74 8.94 3.50 4.07
CA HIS A 74 10.03 4.11 4.81
C HIS A 74 10.10 5.62 4.54
N PRO A 75 10.43 6.45 5.54
CA PRO A 75 10.51 7.91 5.33
C PRO A 75 11.44 8.34 4.20
N TYR A 76 12.42 7.50 3.84
CA TYR A 76 13.33 7.80 2.74
C TYR A 76 12.78 7.42 1.36
N ALA A 77 11.64 6.75 1.32
CA ALA A 77 11.02 6.33 0.05
C ALA A 77 10.11 7.43 -0.49
N THR A 78 10.65 8.64 -0.65
CA THR A 78 9.87 9.82 -1.00
C THR A 78 9.24 9.74 -2.39
N GLU A 79 9.90 9.05 -3.33
CA GLU A 79 9.40 8.95 -4.70
C GLU A 79 8.08 8.20 -4.76
N VAL A 80 7.97 7.06 -4.08
CA VAL A 80 6.72 6.28 -4.10
C VAL A 80 5.59 7.07 -3.43
N SER A 81 5.89 7.81 -2.38
CA SER A 81 4.90 8.63 -1.70
C SER A 81 4.40 9.76 -2.60
N HIS A 82 5.30 10.46 -3.29
CA HIS A 82 4.92 11.53 -4.21
C HIS A 82 4.06 11.00 -5.35
N GLN A 83 4.42 9.85 -5.91
CA GLN A 83 3.65 9.24 -6.99
C GLN A 83 2.27 8.80 -6.52
N ALA A 84 2.20 8.21 -5.33
CA ALA A 84 0.92 7.77 -4.75
C ALA A 84 0.00 8.96 -4.49
N ILE A 85 0.54 10.07 -3.98
CA ILE A 85 -0.23 11.29 -3.76
C ILE A 85 -0.79 11.79 -5.09
N ALA A 86 0.04 11.84 -6.14
CA ALA A 86 -0.40 12.31 -7.45
C ALA A 86 -1.52 11.43 -8.02
N VAL A 87 -1.35 10.11 -7.97
CA VAL A 87 -2.34 9.18 -8.51
C VAL A 87 -3.67 9.26 -7.74
N THR A 88 -3.60 9.31 -6.41
CA THR A 88 -4.82 9.37 -5.61
C THR A 88 -5.58 10.66 -5.83
N GLN A 89 -4.87 11.78 -6.06
CA GLN A 89 -5.52 13.04 -6.42
C GLN A 89 -6.21 12.94 -7.78
N GLN A 90 -5.56 12.34 -8.77
CA GLN A 90 -6.13 12.17 -10.11
C GLN A 90 -7.37 11.30 -10.10
N LEU A 91 -7.38 10.26 -9.28
CA LEU A 91 -8.48 9.29 -9.23
C LEU A 91 -9.50 9.58 -8.12
N ASN A 92 -9.30 10.65 -7.38
CA ASN A 92 -10.18 11.03 -6.28
C ASN A 92 -10.28 9.93 -5.21
N ILE A 93 -9.12 9.37 -4.86
CA ILE A 93 -8.98 8.33 -3.86
C ILE A 93 -8.35 8.93 -2.61
N ALA A 94 -8.77 8.50 -1.43
CA ALA A 94 -8.19 8.97 -0.18
C ALA A 94 -6.75 8.47 -0.01
N TYR A 95 -5.89 9.32 0.51
CA TYR A 95 -4.50 8.98 0.79
C TYR A 95 -4.20 9.29 2.24
N LEU A 96 -3.67 8.29 2.96
CA LEU A 96 -3.28 8.42 4.36
C LEU A 96 -1.80 8.06 4.49
N ARG A 97 -1.04 8.96 5.08
CA ARG A 97 0.37 8.69 5.38
C ARG A 97 0.50 8.25 6.83
N TYR A 98 1.12 7.10 7.05
CA TYR A 98 1.45 6.62 8.38
C TYR A 98 2.94 6.85 8.64
N GLU A 99 3.26 7.54 9.70
CA GLU A 99 4.64 7.75 10.14
C GLU A 99 4.72 7.51 11.63
N ARG A 100 5.79 6.80 12.03
CA ARG A 100 6.06 6.63 13.45
C ARG A 100 6.56 7.95 14.02
N THR A 101 5.99 8.37 15.13
CA THR A 101 6.42 9.54 15.87
C THR A 101 7.61 9.18 16.75
N HIS A 102 8.64 9.99 16.73
CA HIS A 102 9.83 9.80 17.54
C HIS A 102 9.85 10.73 18.73
#